data_6a8866448136205d9866c4376d231100
#
_entry.id   6a8866448136205d9866c4376d231100
#
_cell.length_a   1.000
_cell.length_b   1.000
_cell.length_c   1.000
_cell.angle_alpha   90.00
_cell.angle_beta   90.00
_cell.angle_gamma   90.00
#
_symmetry.space_group_name_H-M   'P 1'
#
loop_
_entity.id
_entity.type
_entity.pdbx_description
1 polymer ?
#
loop_
_entity_poly.entity_id
_entity_poly.type
_entity_poly.pdbx_seq_one_letter_code
_entity_poly.pdbx_strand_id
1 'polypeptide(L)'
;NYPNFEPEEIDLWLNRSQDRFVKQRYSHDPKNETFELTQKRTDDLRKVVTETTIIPSITQTPIKPNGILFELPDGTLGTDIYWFAINEECEIRYEDCNGSWVDERNGVYAIQHDDYNKLVDDPFNKPAKDVVLRLMHNRFAELLTDGTFTINKYFLRYVRQPITLDIINSPGIPCELADHTHAEIVAGAVTMALENIASPRFQTHLISEMTAE
;
A
#
# COMPACT_ATOMS: atom_id res chain seq x y z
N ASN A 1 5.46 -38.86 -17.36
CA ASN A 1 6.47 -37.83 -17.12
C ASN A 1 5.88 -36.80 -16.18
N TYR A 2 6.52 -36.62 -15.03
CA TYR A 2 6.19 -35.51 -14.14
C TYR A 2 6.85 -34.26 -14.72
N PRO A 3 6.14 -33.11 -14.76
CA PRO A 3 6.77 -31.86 -15.16
C PRO A 3 7.93 -31.60 -14.19
N ASN A 4 9.08 -31.30 -14.73
CA ASN A 4 10.21 -30.82 -13.96
C ASN A 4 10.20 -29.30 -14.07
N PHE A 5 10.11 -28.60 -12.94
CA PHE A 5 10.12 -27.16 -12.90
C PHE A 5 11.55 -26.67 -12.71
N GLU A 6 11.92 -25.65 -13.49
CA GLU A 6 13.17 -24.95 -13.28
C GLU A 6 13.09 -24.07 -12.02
N PRO A 7 14.20 -23.90 -11.28
CA PRO A 7 14.21 -23.08 -10.07
C PRO A 7 13.66 -21.67 -10.28
N GLU A 8 13.91 -21.07 -11.43
CA GLU A 8 13.42 -19.73 -11.81
C GLU A 8 11.89 -19.68 -11.94
N GLU A 9 11.27 -20.78 -12.38
CA GLU A 9 9.83 -20.90 -12.45
C GLU A 9 9.22 -20.99 -11.04
N ILE A 10 9.87 -21.72 -10.14
CA ILE A 10 9.44 -21.83 -8.75
C ILE A 10 9.51 -20.48 -8.07
N ASP A 11 10.61 -19.74 -8.21
CA ASP A 11 10.76 -18.38 -7.69
C ASP A 11 9.67 -17.46 -8.23
N LEU A 12 9.36 -17.55 -9.53
CA LEU A 12 8.31 -16.73 -10.15
C LEU A 12 6.94 -17.01 -9.51
N TRP A 13 6.56 -18.25 -9.31
CA TRP A 13 5.25 -18.58 -8.72
C TRP A 13 5.18 -18.23 -7.24
N LEU A 14 6.25 -18.43 -6.47
CA LEU A 14 6.32 -18.02 -5.07
C LEU A 14 6.17 -16.51 -4.93
N ASN A 15 6.88 -15.73 -5.73
CA ASN A 15 6.79 -14.27 -5.70
C ASN A 15 5.38 -13.78 -6.10
N ARG A 16 4.80 -14.36 -7.15
CA ARG A 16 3.41 -14.02 -7.55
C ARG A 16 2.39 -14.38 -6.47
N SER A 17 2.59 -15.52 -5.82
CA SER A 17 1.71 -15.95 -4.71
C SER A 17 1.85 -15.02 -3.51
N GLN A 18 3.07 -14.62 -3.15
CA GLN A 18 3.33 -13.65 -2.08
C GLN A 18 2.66 -12.31 -2.37
N ASP A 19 2.81 -11.79 -3.58
CA ASP A 19 2.15 -10.54 -4.01
C ASP A 19 0.63 -10.63 -3.95
N ARG A 20 0.08 -11.75 -4.43
CA ARG A 20 -1.37 -12.00 -4.39
C ARG A 20 -1.87 -12.08 -2.95
N PHE A 21 -1.15 -12.77 -2.08
CA PHE A 21 -1.48 -12.88 -0.66
C PHE A 21 -1.59 -11.51 -0.01
N VAL A 22 -0.57 -10.64 -0.16
CA VAL A 22 -0.58 -9.28 0.41
C VAL A 22 -1.73 -8.45 -0.13
N LYS A 23 -1.98 -8.49 -1.44
CA LYS A 23 -3.09 -7.75 -2.07
C LYS A 23 -4.46 -8.23 -1.58
N GLN A 24 -4.64 -9.53 -1.41
CA GLN A 24 -5.88 -10.10 -0.89
C GLN A 24 -6.13 -9.69 0.57
N ARG A 25 -5.08 -9.74 1.42
CA ARG A 25 -5.19 -9.31 2.82
C ARG A 25 -5.49 -7.82 2.96
N TYR A 26 -5.00 -6.99 2.06
CA TYR A 26 -5.28 -5.55 2.07
C TYR A 26 -6.66 -5.20 1.50
N SER A 27 -7.11 -5.83 0.41
CA SER A 27 -8.29 -5.43 -0.38
C SER A 27 -9.64 -5.88 0.19
N HIS A 28 -9.68 -6.50 1.36
CA HIS A 28 -10.91 -7.06 1.91
C HIS A 28 -11.86 -5.97 2.46
N ASP A 29 -13.18 -6.20 2.33
CA ASP A 29 -14.21 -5.26 2.78
C ASP A 29 -14.40 -5.32 4.32
N PRO A 30 -14.09 -4.24 5.06
CA PRO A 30 -14.18 -4.24 6.52
C PRO A 30 -15.61 -4.36 7.07
N LYS A 31 -16.65 -4.27 6.24
CA LYS A 31 -18.04 -4.29 6.69
C LYS A 31 -18.54 -5.65 7.18
N ASN A 32 -17.88 -6.72 6.77
CA ASN A 32 -18.30 -8.11 7.06
C ASN A 32 -17.31 -8.87 7.94
N GLU A 33 -16.30 -8.20 8.50
CA GLU A 33 -15.27 -8.88 9.29
C GLU A 33 -15.55 -8.87 10.78
N THR A 34 -15.23 -10.00 11.41
CA THR A 34 -15.15 -10.09 12.86
C THR A 34 -13.84 -9.47 13.37
N PHE A 35 -13.80 -9.08 14.64
CA PHE A 35 -12.60 -8.55 15.30
C PHE A 35 -11.38 -9.48 15.13
N GLU A 36 -11.58 -10.79 15.23
CA GLU A 36 -10.53 -11.80 15.12
C GLU A 36 -9.90 -11.85 13.70
N LEU A 37 -10.73 -11.76 12.66
CA LEU A 37 -10.25 -11.74 11.29
C LEU A 37 -9.43 -10.48 11.00
N THR A 38 -9.87 -9.34 11.50
CA THR A 38 -9.15 -8.07 11.37
C THR A 38 -7.79 -8.14 12.06
N GLN A 39 -7.71 -8.74 13.26
CA GLN A 39 -6.46 -8.91 13.99
C GLN A 39 -5.50 -9.87 13.27
N LYS A 40 -6.00 -11.02 12.79
CA LYS A 40 -5.20 -11.97 12.00
C LYS A 40 -4.57 -11.28 10.79
N ARG A 41 -5.35 -10.51 10.03
CA ARG A 41 -4.85 -9.79 8.84
C ARG A 41 -3.79 -8.75 9.18
N THR A 42 -3.97 -8.03 10.27
CA THR A 42 -2.98 -7.07 10.77
C THR A 42 -1.67 -7.78 11.12
N ASP A 43 -1.75 -8.95 11.76
CA ASP A 43 -0.57 -9.74 12.10
C ASP A 43 0.11 -10.32 10.85
N ASP A 44 -0.66 -10.78 9.85
CA ASP A 44 -0.14 -11.30 8.57
C ASP A 44 0.70 -10.25 7.83
N LEU A 45 0.26 -8.99 7.82
CA LEU A 45 0.91 -7.90 7.09
C LEU A 45 1.92 -7.09 7.93
N ARG A 46 2.03 -7.33 9.21
CA ARG A 46 2.84 -6.52 10.15
C ARG A 46 4.28 -6.28 9.69
N LYS A 47 4.92 -7.26 9.07
CA LYS A 47 6.32 -7.17 8.63
C LYS A 47 6.52 -6.30 7.37
N VAL A 48 5.46 -6.08 6.60
CA VAL A 48 5.49 -5.26 5.37
C VAL A 48 4.85 -3.89 5.55
N VAL A 49 4.39 -3.59 6.76
CA VAL A 49 3.91 -2.25 7.13
C VAL A 49 5.09 -1.40 7.56
N THR A 50 5.25 -0.25 6.93
CA THR A 50 6.31 0.71 7.24
C THR A 50 5.76 2.14 7.31
N GLU A 51 6.54 3.05 7.86
CA GLU A 51 6.20 4.46 7.99
C GLU A 51 7.34 5.33 7.45
N THR A 52 7.00 6.37 6.73
CA THR A 52 7.96 7.33 6.20
C THR A 52 7.47 8.75 6.36
N THR A 53 8.41 9.69 6.46
CA THR A 53 8.14 11.13 6.43
C THR A 53 8.65 11.69 5.12
N ILE A 54 7.76 12.30 4.36
CA ILE A 54 8.05 12.84 3.04
C ILE A 54 8.00 14.37 3.11
N ILE A 55 8.98 15.01 2.49
CA ILE A 55 9.00 16.48 2.33
C ILE A 55 8.44 16.88 0.96
N PRO A 56 7.93 18.12 0.82
CA PRO A 56 7.41 18.61 -0.46
C PRO A 56 8.42 18.46 -1.59
N SER A 57 7.95 17.96 -2.74
CA SER A 57 8.75 17.90 -3.96
C SER A 57 8.83 19.27 -4.62
N ILE A 58 10.04 19.71 -4.95
CA ILE A 58 10.31 20.96 -5.67
C ILE A 58 10.55 20.74 -7.16
N THR A 59 10.56 19.48 -7.60
CA THR A 59 10.96 19.12 -8.97
C THR A 59 9.81 19.17 -9.97
N GLN A 60 8.56 19.14 -9.48
CA GLN A 60 7.38 19.15 -10.35
C GLN A 60 6.35 20.17 -9.91
N THR A 61 5.55 20.63 -10.88
CA THR A 61 4.47 21.57 -10.63
C THR A 61 3.20 20.80 -10.28
N PRO A 62 2.47 21.19 -9.21
CA PRO A 62 1.16 20.65 -8.88
C PRO A 62 0.17 20.74 -10.04
N ILE A 63 -0.75 19.78 -10.13
CA ILE A 63 -1.82 19.80 -11.14
C ILE A 63 -2.96 20.71 -10.70
N LYS A 64 -3.24 20.76 -9.41
CA LYS A 64 -4.33 21.53 -8.84
C LYS A 64 -3.83 22.84 -8.23
N PRO A 65 -4.65 23.92 -8.27
CA PRO A 65 -4.32 25.15 -7.57
C PRO A 65 -4.11 24.89 -6.08
N ASN A 66 -3.07 25.49 -5.51
CA ASN A 66 -2.68 25.31 -4.11
C ASN A 66 -2.37 23.86 -3.70
N GLY A 67 -2.10 22.98 -4.68
CA GLY A 67 -1.61 21.64 -4.42
C GLY A 67 -0.14 21.64 -4.01
N ILE A 68 0.25 20.70 -3.17
CA ILE A 68 1.64 20.45 -2.78
C ILE A 68 1.94 18.98 -3.07
N LEU A 69 3.01 18.72 -3.82
CA LEU A 69 3.38 17.38 -4.26
C LEU A 69 4.34 16.72 -3.29
N PHE A 70 4.06 15.45 -2.98
CA PHE A 70 4.92 14.57 -2.19
C PHE A 70 5.22 13.32 -2.99
N GLU A 71 6.50 13.03 -3.20
CA GLU A 71 6.95 11.88 -3.98
C GLU A 71 6.88 10.62 -3.12
N LEU A 72 6.09 9.63 -3.58
CA LEU A 72 5.93 8.37 -2.88
C LEU A 72 7.19 7.50 -3.02
N PRO A 73 7.49 6.63 -2.04
CA PRO A 73 8.61 5.71 -2.13
C PRO A 73 8.47 4.77 -3.34
N ASP A 74 9.46 4.72 -4.21
CA ASP A 74 9.45 3.99 -5.48
C ASP A 74 10.57 2.95 -5.61
N GLY A 75 11.29 2.65 -4.51
CA GLY A 75 12.42 1.72 -4.50
C GLY A 75 13.75 2.36 -4.90
N THR A 76 13.78 3.62 -5.30
CA THR A 76 15.03 4.31 -5.61
C THR A 76 15.80 4.64 -4.33
N LEU A 77 17.14 4.69 -4.43
CA LEU A 77 18.04 5.02 -3.31
C LEU A 77 17.86 4.14 -2.05
N GLY A 78 17.35 2.91 -2.22
CA GLY A 78 17.14 1.97 -1.11
C GLY A 78 15.87 2.25 -0.30
N THR A 79 14.94 3.05 -0.82
CA THR A 79 13.62 3.20 -0.25
C THR A 79 12.74 1.98 -0.57
N ASP A 80 11.76 1.69 0.30
CA ASP A 80 10.76 0.68 0.02
C ASP A 80 9.84 1.13 -1.14
N ILE A 81 9.25 0.17 -1.84
CA ILE A 81 8.24 0.49 -2.86
C ILE A 81 6.86 0.60 -2.22
N TYR A 82 6.21 1.74 -2.37
CA TYR A 82 4.85 1.97 -1.92
C TYR A 82 3.83 1.12 -2.70
N TRP A 83 2.92 0.47 -1.97
CA TRP A 83 1.76 -0.22 -2.54
C TRP A 83 0.44 0.38 -2.10
N PHE A 84 0.17 0.41 -0.79
CA PHE A 84 -1.14 0.82 -0.26
C PHE A 84 -0.99 1.68 0.99
N ALA A 85 -1.68 2.80 1.04
CA ALA A 85 -1.75 3.64 2.23
C ALA A 85 -2.61 2.99 3.33
N ILE A 86 -2.13 3.03 4.56
CA ILE A 86 -2.87 2.59 5.76
C ILE A 86 -3.35 3.80 6.55
N ASN A 87 -2.45 4.72 6.83
CA ASN A 87 -2.74 5.95 7.56
C ASN A 87 -1.92 7.10 6.98
N GLU A 88 -2.54 8.25 6.91
CA GLU A 88 -1.97 9.43 6.29
C GLU A 88 -2.20 10.63 7.19
N GLU A 89 -1.13 11.33 7.51
CA GLU A 89 -1.16 12.56 8.30
C GLU A 89 -0.21 13.57 7.68
N CYS A 90 -0.40 14.83 7.97
CA CYS A 90 0.49 15.89 7.53
C CYS A 90 0.77 16.91 8.65
N GLU A 91 1.91 17.56 8.56
CA GLU A 91 2.26 18.69 9.39
C GLU A 91 1.97 19.96 8.60
N ILE A 92 0.95 20.69 9.03
CA ILE A 92 0.57 21.97 8.44
C ILE A 92 1.24 23.11 9.21
N ARG A 93 1.48 24.21 8.50
CA ARG A 93 1.96 25.49 9.09
C ARG A 93 1.05 26.63 8.67
N TYR A 94 0.57 27.38 9.64
CA TYR A 94 -0.27 28.55 9.43
C TYR A 94 0.05 29.66 10.43
N GLU A 95 -0.35 30.87 10.10
CA GLU A 95 -0.24 32.03 10.99
C GLU A 95 -1.50 32.16 11.84
N ASP A 96 -1.34 32.23 13.17
CA ASP A 96 -2.47 32.42 14.08
C ASP A 96 -2.95 33.88 14.12
N CYS A 97 -4.01 34.15 14.87
CA CYS A 97 -4.60 35.50 15.03
C CYS A 97 -3.64 36.52 15.67
N ASN A 98 -2.54 36.06 16.28
CA ASN A 98 -1.54 36.90 16.95
C ASN A 98 -0.31 37.13 16.05
N GLY A 99 -0.31 36.61 14.82
CA GLY A 99 0.83 36.69 13.90
C GLY A 99 1.95 35.69 14.22
N SER A 100 1.67 34.66 15.01
CA SER A 100 2.63 33.61 15.34
C SER A 100 2.44 32.40 14.43
N TRP A 101 3.56 31.82 13.99
CA TRP A 101 3.53 30.58 13.22
C TRP A 101 3.28 29.37 14.11
N VAL A 102 2.29 28.58 13.73
CA VAL A 102 1.87 27.34 14.40
C VAL A 102 2.08 26.16 13.48
N ASP A 103 2.71 25.11 13.98
CA ASP A 103 2.79 23.80 13.31
C ASP A 103 1.84 22.84 14.01
N GLU A 104 0.97 22.18 13.20
CA GLU A 104 -0.07 21.27 13.69
C GLU A 104 -0.08 19.99 12.85
N ARG A 105 -0.38 18.85 13.49
CA ARG A 105 -0.47 17.55 12.82
C ARG A 105 -1.93 17.19 12.60
N ASN A 106 -2.31 16.98 11.35
CA ASN A 106 -3.68 16.72 10.93
C ASN A 106 -3.78 15.47 10.05
N GLY A 107 -4.96 14.83 10.07
CA GLY A 107 -5.26 13.71 9.19
C GLY A 107 -5.46 14.15 7.75
N VAL A 108 -5.12 13.27 6.82
CA VAL A 108 -5.28 13.48 5.38
C VAL A 108 -6.44 12.63 4.88
N TYR A 109 -7.32 13.21 4.08
CA TYR A 109 -8.50 12.54 3.53
C TYR A 109 -8.29 12.23 2.04
N ALA A 110 -8.30 10.93 1.72
CA ALA A 110 -8.20 10.46 0.34
C ALA A 110 -9.47 10.81 -0.45
N ILE A 111 -9.32 11.44 -1.61
CA ILE A 111 -10.42 11.72 -2.52
C ILE A 111 -10.14 11.17 -3.91
N GLN A 112 -11.21 10.94 -4.68
CA GLN A 112 -11.11 10.56 -6.09
C GLN A 112 -11.05 11.79 -6.98
N HIS A 113 -10.41 11.64 -8.15
CA HIS A 113 -10.28 12.75 -9.11
C HIS A 113 -11.64 13.29 -9.58
N ASP A 114 -12.66 12.44 -9.66
CA ASP A 114 -14.01 12.80 -10.08
C ASP A 114 -14.77 13.64 -9.03
N ASP A 115 -14.43 13.49 -7.76
CA ASP A 115 -15.07 14.21 -6.67
C ASP A 115 -14.40 15.55 -6.35
N TYR A 116 -13.22 15.81 -6.91
CA TYR A 116 -12.44 17.01 -6.63
C TYR A 116 -13.27 18.31 -6.78
N ASN A 117 -13.90 18.50 -7.92
CA ASN A 117 -14.65 19.73 -8.20
C ASN A 117 -15.83 19.92 -7.24
N LYS A 118 -16.51 18.82 -6.87
CA LYS A 118 -17.62 18.86 -5.92
C LYS A 118 -17.18 19.26 -4.52
N LEU A 119 -16.03 18.70 -4.08
CA LEU A 119 -15.50 18.95 -2.74
C LEU A 119 -14.89 20.33 -2.58
N VAL A 120 -14.25 20.87 -3.63
CA VAL A 120 -13.67 22.22 -3.58
C VAL A 120 -14.77 23.30 -3.52
N ASP A 121 -15.92 23.06 -4.14
CA ASP A 121 -17.06 23.97 -4.12
C ASP A 121 -17.95 23.79 -2.87
N ASP A 122 -17.76 22.72 -2.11
CA ASP A 122 -18.54 22.45 -0.89
C ASP A 122 -17.98 23.23 0.30
N PRO A 123 -18.75 24.15 0.92
CA PRO A 123 -18.27 24.93 2.05
C PRO A 123 -17.81 24.13 3.27
N PHE A 124 -18.29 22.90 3.43
CA PHE A 124 -18.02 22.05 4.59
C PHE A 124 -16.88 21.03 4.38
N ASN A 125 -16.65 20.64 3.12
CA ASN A 125 -15.68 19.59 2.79
C ASN A 125 -14.50 20.10 1.93
N LYS A 126 -14.47 21.39 1.61
CA LYS A 126 -13.34 22.00 0.88
C LYS A 126 -12.05 21.92 1.70
N PRO A 127 -10.88 21.98 1.03
CA PRO A 127 -9.61 22.07 1.72
C PRO A 127 -9.61 23.19 2.77
N ALA A 128 -9.22 22.88 3.97
CA ALA A 128 -9.06 23.80 5.09
C ALA A 128 -7.96 23.25 6.03
N LYS A 129 -7.51 24.04 7.00
CA LYS A 129 -6.49 23.59 7.95
C LYS A 129 -6.87 22.29 8.67
N ASP A 130 -8.16 22.07 8.95
CA ASP A 130 -8.68 20.86 9.62
C ASP A 130 -9.04 19.73 8.63
N VAL A 131 -9.05 20.02 7.30
CA VAL A 131 -9.46 19.11 6.24
C VAL A 131 -8.45 19.18 5.09
N VAL A 132 -7.42 18.37 5.17
CA VAL A 132 -6.44 18.26 4.08
C VAL A 132 -6.85 17.12 3.15
N LEU A 133 -7.09 17.44 1.87
CA LEU A 133 -7.50 16.48 0.87
C LEU A 133 -6.30 15.98 0.08
N ARG A 134 -6.30 14.71 -0.32
CA ARG A 134 -5.24 14.08 -1.09
C ARG A 134 -5.75 13.47 -2.38
N LEU A 135 -5.09 13.80 -3.48
CA LEU A 135 -5.20 13.13 -4.77
C LEU A 135 -3.92 12.32 -5.05
N MET A 136 -4.09 11.14 -5.64
CA MET A 136 -2.96 10.35 -6.11
C MET A 136 -2.84 10.44 -7.63
N HIS A 137 -1.67 10.78 -8.13
CA HIS A 137 -1.39 10.68 -9.56
C HIS A 137 0.05 10.25 -9.79
N ASN A 138 0.24 9.31 -10.70
CA ASN A 138 1.54 8.75 -11.00
C ASN A 138 2.23 8.27 -9.69
N ARG A 139 3.41 8.79 -9.37
CA ARG A 139 4.16 8.48 -8.14
C ARG A 139 4.06 9.57 -7.07
N PHE A 140 3.10 10.49 -7.21
CA PHE A 140 2.94 11.60 -6.29
C PHE A 140 1.62 11.55 -5.54
N ALA A 141 1.68 11.91 -4.25
CA ALA A 141 0.52 12.35 -3.50
C ALA A 141 0.44 13.88 -3.58
N GLU A 142 -0.65 14.41 -4.11
CA GLU A 142 -0.92 15.85 -4.16
C GLU A 142 -1.86 16.20 -3.01
N LEU A 143 -1.34 16.93 -2.02
CA LEU A 143 -2.10 17.43 -0.89
C LEU A 143 -2.62 18.84 -1.20
N LEU A 144 -3.91 19.05 -0.98
CA LEU A 144 -4.61 20.26 -1.35
C LEU A 144 -4.76 21.19 -0.16
N THR A 145 -4.43 22.46 -0.34
CA THR A 145 -4.61 23.53 0.63
C THR A 145 -5.59 24.58 0.10
N ASP A 146 -6.08 25.45 0.96
CA ASP A 146 -6.87 26.62 0.57
C ASP A 146 -6.00 27.89 0.33
N GLY A 147 -4.67 27.75 0.48
CA GLY A 147 -3.71 28.86 0.36
C GLY A 147 -3.51 29.65 1.66
N THR A 148 -4.25 29.37 2.73
CA THR A 148 -4.07 30.04 4.03
C THR A 148 -3.04 29.32 4.92
N PHE A 149 -2.70 28.08 4.59
CA PHE A 149 -1.68 27.26 5.27
C PHE A 149 -0.77 26.56 4.26
N THR A 150 0.37 26.10 4.73
CA THR A 150 1.31 25.28 3.96
C THR A 150 1.48 23.92 4.62
N ILE A 151 1.98 22.92 3.88
CA ILE A 151 2.25 21.59 4.39
C ILE A 151 3.74 21.35 4.33
N ASN A 152 4.34 21.15 5.50
CA ASN A 152 5.80 20.99 5.63
C ASN A 152 6.25 19.54 5.51
N LYS A 153 5.42 18.61 6.02
CA LYS A 153 5.72 17.17 6.04
C LYS A 153 4.47 16.36 5.78
N TYR A 154 4.65 15.24 5.13
CA TYR A 154 3.63 14.23 4.94
C TYR A 154 4.09 12.94 5.60
N PHE A 155 3.32 12.42 6.56
CA PHE A 155 3.58 11.19 7.28
C PHE A 155 2.71 10.09 6.67
N LEU A 156 3.36 9.13 6.05
CA LEU A 156 2.70 8.05 5.35
C LEU A 156 3.03 6.71 6.02
N ARG A 157 2.02 6.04 6.57
CA ARG A 157 2.08 4.63 6.94
C ARG A 157 1.46 3.80 5.85
N TYR A 158 2.20 2.83 5.32
CA TYR A 158 1.81 2.09 4.14
C TYR A 158 2.27 0.64 4.15
N VAL A 159 1.61 -0.18 3.33
CA VAL A 159 2.09 -1.51 2.97
C VAL A 159 3.09 -1.33 1.83
N ARG A 160 4.33 -1.78 2.05
CA ARG A 160 5.35 -1.80 1.01
C ARG A 160 5.28 -3.09 0.20
N GLN A 161 5.86 -3.07 -0.97
CA GLN A 161 6.10 -4.29 -1.74
C GLN A 161 6.97 -5.26 -0.92
N PRO A 162 6.57 -6.54 -0.78
CA PRO A 162 7.42 -7.54 -0.18
C PRO A 162 8.74 -7.70 -0.94
N ILE A 163 9.80 -8.06 -0.24
CA ILE A 163 11.08 -8.39 -0.87
C ILE A 163 10.89 -9.60 -1.77
N THR A 164 11.43 -9.54 -2.97
CA THR A 164 11.42 -10.65 -3.93
C THR A 164 12.20 -11.82 -3.36
N LEU A 165 11.54 -12.98 -3.27
CA LEU A 165 12.15 -14.25 -2.90
C LEU A 165 13.17 -14.67 -3.95
N ASP A 166 14.26 -15.26 -3.50
CA ASP A 166 15.29 -15.83 -4.37
C ASP A 166 15.86 -17.08 -3.70
N ILE A 167 15.53 -18.25 -4.25
CA ILE A 167 16.03 -19.55 -3.76
C ILE A 167 17.24 -20.04 -4.56
N ILE A 168 17.58 -19.39 -5.67
CA ILE A 168 18.62 -19.82 -6.60
C ILE A 168 19.99 -19.34 -6.12
N ASN A 169 20.07 -18.09 -5.72
CA ASN A 169 21.31 -17.46 -5.27
C ASN A 169 21.68 -17.92 -3.86
N SER A 170 22.97 -17.95 -3.56
CA SER A 170 23.48 -18.28 -2.22
C SER A 170 24.23 -17.08 -1.64
N PRO A 171 23.81 -16.50 -0.47
CA PRO A 171 22.63 -16.91 0.30
C PRO A 171 21.32 -16.48 -0.38
N GLY A 172 20.30 -17.35 -0.34
CA GLY A 172 18.98 -17.04 -0.86
C GLY A 172 18.28 -15.94 -0.06
N ILE A 173 17.28 -15.32 -0.66
CA ILE A 173 16.42 -14.32 0.00
C ILE A 173 15.14 -15.04 0.46
N PRO A 174 14.95 -15.25 1.78
CA PRO A 174 13.77 -15.91 2.31
C PRO A 174 12.53 -15.00 2.28
N CYS A 175 11.35 -15.59 2.44
CA CYS A 175 10.11 -14.86 2.64
C CYS A 175 10.17 -14.02 3.92
N GLU A 176 9.89 -12.73 3.81
CA GLU A 176 9.89 -11.83 4.95
C GLU A 176 8.58 -11.82 5.74
N LEU A 177 7.47 -12.32 5.15
CA LEU A 177 6.18 -12.39 5.82
C LEU A 177 6.24 -13.29 7.06
N ALA A 178 5.20 -13.26 7.88
CA ALA A 178 5.15 -14.05 9.11
C ALA A 178 5.16 -15.55 8.80
N ASP A 179 5.86 -16.35 9.60
CA ASP A 179 6.09 -17.78 9.33
C ASP A 179 4.80 -18.60 9.17
N HIS A 180 3.74 -18.21 9.89
CA HIS A 180 2.43 -18.86 9.79
C HIS A 180 1.73 -18.63 8.44
N THR A 181 2.15 -17.65 7.65
CA THR A 181 1.59 -17.34 6.31
C THR A 181 2.28 -18.14 5.20
N HIS A 182 3.46 -18.71 5.46
CA HIS A 182 4.27 -19.36 4.41
C HIS A 182 3.55 -20.55 3.78
N ALA A 183 2.81 -21.33 4.57
CA ALA A 183 2.06 -22.48 4.04
C ALA A 183 0.99 -22.05 3.02
N GLU A 184 0.29 -20.94 3.28
CA GLU A 184 -0.74 -20.39 2.38
C GLU A 184 -0.10 -19.84 1.09
N ILE A 185 1.05 -19.17 1.19
CA ILE A 185 1.80 -18.67 0.03
C ILE A 185 2.27 -19.84 -0.84
N VAL A 186 2.80 -20.90 -0.24
CA VAL A 186 3.23 -22.11 -0.98
C VAL A 186 2.05 -22.77 -1.66
N ALA A 187 0.92 -22.94 -0.97
CA ALA A 187 -0.30 -23.51 -1.56
C ALA A 187 -0.78 -22.70 -2.78
N GLY A 188 -0.79 -21.38 -2.67
CA GLY A 188 -1.12 -20.50 -3.80
C GLY A 188 -0.14 -20.62 -4.97
N ALA A 189 1.16 -20.77 -4.72
CA ALA A 189 2.17 -21.01 -5.75
C ALA A 189 1.95 -22.34 -6.45
N VAL A 190 1.65 -23.41 -5.69
CA VAL A 190 1.33 -24.75 -6.22
C VAL A 190 0.08 -24.69 -7.11
N THR A 191 -0.95 -23.96 -6.68
CA THR A 191 -2.16 -23.77 -7.47
C THR A 191 -1.85 -23.13 -8.83
N MET A 192 -1.04 -22.06 -8.85
CA MET A 192 -0.62 -21.39 -10.09
C MET A 192 0.22 -22.31 -10.99
N ALA A 193 1.11 -23.12 -10.41
CA ALA A 193 1.91 -24.08 -11.16
C ALA A 193 1.04 -25.18 -11.79
N LEU A 194 0.07 -25.72 -11.05
CA LEU A 194 -0.86 -26.75 -11.56
C LEU A 194 -1.77 -26.19 -12.67
N GLU A 195 -2.21 -24.93 -12.55
CA GLU A 195 -2.99 -24.25 -13.59
C GLU A 195 -2.16 -24.10 -14.87
N ASN A 196 -0.89 -23.68 -14.75
CA ASN A 196 -0.01 -23.47 -15.90
C ASN A 196 0.23 -24.75 -16.73
N ILE A 197 0.33 -25.91 -16.07
CA ILE A 197 0.49 -27.20 -16.77
C ILE A 197 -0.82 -27.85 -17.17
N ALA A 198 -1.96 -27.17 -17.00
CA ALA A 198 -3.30 -27.69 -17.27
C ALA A 198 -3.53 -29.08 -16.63
N SER A 199 -3.05 -29.30 -15.41
CA SER A 199 -3.09 -30.57 -14.72
C SER A 199 -4.54 -30.97 -14.37
N PRO A 200 -4.97 -32.22 -14.60
CA PRO A 200 -6.26 -32.74 -14.10
C PRO A 200 -6.41 -32.63 -12.57
N ARG A 201 -5.29 -32.52 -11.84
CA ARG A 201 -5.26 -32.39 -10.38
C ARG A 201 -5.61 -30.98 -9.90
N PHE A 202 -5.66 -29.99 -10.78
CA PHE A 202 -5.98 -28.60 -10.44
C PHE A 202 -7.32 -28.49 -9.71
N GLN A 203 -8.37 -29.13 -10.25
CA GLN A 203 -9.71 -29.09 -9.64
C GLN A 203 -9.74 -29.75 -8.25
N THR A 204 -9.02 -30.87 -8.07
CA THR A 204 -8.95 -31.58 -6.78
C THR A 204 -8.20 -30.72 -5.74
N HIS A 205 -7.16 -30.00 -6.15
CA HIS A 205 -6.40 -29.11 -5.26
C HIS A 205 -7.26 -27.92 -4.81
N LEU A 206 -8.00 -27.28 -5.70
CA LEU A 206 -8.91 -26.19 -5.35
C LEU A 206 -9.97 -26.61 -4.33
N ILE A 207 -10.55 -27.81 -4.49
CA ILE A 207 -11.54 -28.34 -3.54
C ILE A 207 -10.91 -28.55 -2.17
N SER A 208 -9.68 -29.07 -2.10
CA SER A 208 -8.98 -29.32 -0.83
C SER A 208 -8.62 -28.03 -0.10
N GLU A 209 -8.26 -26.97 -0.82
CA GLU A 209 -8.01 -25.64 -0.23
C GLU A 209 -9.30 -25.01 0.33
N MET A 210 -10.40 -25.06 -0.44
CA MET A 210 -11.70 -24.53 0.00
C MET A 210 -12.28 -25.24 1.23
N THR A 211 -11.84 -26.47 1.51
CA THR A 211 -12.29 -27.25 2.70
C THR A 211 -11.35 -27.10 3.89
N ALA A 212 -10.17 -26.49 3.72
CA ALA A 212 -9.17 -26.29 4.77
C ALA A 212 -9.29 -24.91 5.46
N GLU A 213 -10.07 -23.96 4.88
CA GLU A 213 -10.45 -22.68 5.50
C GLU A 213 -11.67 -22.85 6.40
#